data_4facf9128d18d558d56aa76c4188d4b3
#
_entry.id   4facf9128d18d558d56aa76c4188d4b3
#
_cell.length_a   1.000
_cell.length_b   1.000
_cell.length_c   1.000
_cell.angle_alpha   90.00
_cell.angle_beta   90.00
_cell.angle_gamma   90.00
#
_symmetry.space_group_name_H-M   'P 1'
#
loop_
_entity.id
_entity.type
_entity.pdbx_description
1 polymer ?
#
loop_
_entity_poly.entity_id
_entity_poly.type
_entity_poly.pdbx_seq_one_letter_code
_entity_poly.pdbx_strand_id
1 'polypeptide(L)' 'MTAAQMRAARALISLSQSELAKRAGVSIPTVKRCESDSERVAAVSAETQDKIRVVLEAEGVEFTNGNHPGVRLRRP' A
#
# COMPACT_ATOMS: atom_id res chain seq x y z
N MET A 1 5.51 -3.27 5.37
CA MET A 1 5.27 -2.75 3.99
C MET A 1 5.96 -1.41 3.84
N THR A 2 6.83 -1.30 2.85
CA THR A 2 7.50 -0.02 2.55
C THR A 2 6.65 0.83 1.63
N ALA A 3 6.97 2.12 1.54
CA ALA A 3 6.30 3.03 0.61
C ALA A 3 6.44 2.55 -0.84
N ALA A 4 7.62 2.06 -1.21
CA ALA A 4 7.86 1.53 -2.56
C ALA A 4 7.03 0.27 -2.84
N GLN A 5 6.92 -0.63 -1.87
CA GLN A 5 6.07 -1.82 -2.00
C GLN A 5 4.62 -1.42 -2.22
N MET A 6 4.14 -0.42 -1.51
CA MET A 6 2.77 0.05 -1.62
C MET A 6 2.49 0.64 -3.01
N ARG A 7 3.40 1.47 -3.52
CA ARG A 7 3.26 2.02 -4.88
C ARG A 7 3.27 0.90 -5.93
N ALA A 8 4.18 -0.07 -5.78
CA ALA A 8 4.29 -1.19 -6.70
C ALA A 8 3.04 -2.08 -6.66
N ALA A 9 2.52 -2.35 -5.46
CA ALA A 9 1.30 -3.15 -5.29
C ALA A 9 0.13 -2.50 -6.01
N ARG A 10 -0.05 -1.20 -5.81
CA ARG A 10 -1.12 -0.45 -6.46
C ARG A 10 -0.98 -0.48 -7.98
N ALA A 11 0.26 -0.35 -8.47
CA ALA A 11 0.53 -0.41 -9.90
C ALA A 11 0.19 -1.78 -10.49
N LEU A 12 0.51 -2.87 -9.77
CA LEU A 12 0.22 -4.23 -10.22
C LEU A 12 -1.26 -4.48 -10.49
N ILE A 13 -2.13 -3.83 -9.71
CA ILE A 13 -3.58 -4.02 -9.83
C ILE A 13 -4.27 -2.83 -10.48
N SER A 14 -3.51 -1.88 -10.99
CA SER A 14 -4.01 -0.69 -11.66
C SER A 14 -5.03 0.10 -10.83
N LEU A 15 -4.81 0.16 -9.54
CA LEU A 15 -5.70 0.83 -8.60
C LEU A 15 -5.23 2.25 -8.35
N SER A 16 -6.13 3.24 -8.47
CA SER A 16 -5.81 4.63 -8.18
C SER A 16 -5.68 4.86 -6.67
N GLN A 17 -4.98 5.93 -6.27
CA GLN A 17 -4.91 6.32 -4.87
C GLN A 17 -6.31 6.60 -4.30
N SER A 18 -7.16 7.24 -5.11
CA SER A 18 -8.53 7.55 -4.74
C SER A 18 -9.35 6.29 -4.44
N GLU A 19 -9.27 5.30 -5.30
CA GLU A 19 -10.00 4.05 -5.12
C GLU A 19 -9.46 3.25 -3.94
N LEU A 20 -8.14 3.23 -3.77
CA LEU A 20 -7.53 2.57 -2.62
C LEU A 20 -7.98 3.20 -1.31
N ALA A 21 -7.97 4.53 -1.24
CA ALA A 21 -8.43 5.27 -0.07
C ALA A 21 -9.89 4.92 0.28
N LYS A 22 -10.75 4.89 -0.73
CA LYS A 22 -12.16 4.56 -0.56
C LYS A 22 -12.34 3.14 0.00
N ARG A 23 -11.66 2.16 -0.58
CA ARG A 23 -11.77 0.76 -0.15
C ARG A 23 -11.19 0.54 1.24
N ALA A 24 -10.11 1.23 1.57
CA ALA A 24 -9.47 1.09 2.88
C ALA A 24 -10.15 1.92 3.98
N GLY A 25 -11.07 2.80 3.61
CA GLY A 25 -11.74 3.66 4.58
C GLY A 25 -10.83 4.73 5.15
N VAL A 26 -9.88 5.24 4.34
CA VAL A 26 -8.95 6.29 4.73
C VAL A 26 -9.00 7.43 3.73
N SER A 27 -8.36 8.56 4.07
CA SER A 27 -8.32 9.70 3.16
C SER A 27 -7.25 9.53 2.08
N ILE A 28 -7.43 10.24 0.96
CA ILE A 28 -6.41 10.27 -0.10
C ILE A 28 -5.06 10.79 0.43
N PRO A 29 -5.02 11.90 1.22
CA PRO A 29 -3.76 12.33 1.82
C PRO A 29 -3.07 11.26 2.67
N THR A 30 -3.83 10.40 3.33
CA THR A 30 -3.28 9.29 4.11
C THR A 30 -2.59 8.28 3.20
N VAL A 31 -3.22 7.92 2.06
CA VAL A 31 -2.60 7.04 1.07
C VAL A 31 -1.30 7.66 0.55
N LYS A 32 -1.33 8.95 0.22
CA LYS A 32 -0.15 9.67 -0.26
C LYS A 32 0.98 9.63 0.75
N ARG A 33 0.68 9.80 2.03
CA ARG A 33 1.69 9.71 3.09
C ARG A 33 2.31 8.33 3.19
N CYS A 34 1.50 7.29 3.08
CA CYS A 34 1.99 5.90 3.08
C CYS A 34 2.93 5.62 1.90
N GLU A 35 2.70 6.29 0.77
CA GLU A 35 3.48 6.09 -0.45
C GLU A 35 4.68 7.04 -0.56
N SER A 36 4.89 7.88 0.43
CA SER A 36 5.96 8.87 0.41
C SER A 36 7.22 8.35 1.09
N ASP A 37 8.36 8.57 0.45
CA ASP A 37 9.68 8.32 1.03
C ASP A 37 10.24 9.55 1.75
N SER A 38 9.48 10.64 1.82
CA SER A 38 9.94 11.88 2.43
C SER A 38 9.93 11.78 3.95
N GLU A 39 11.06 12.14 4.57
CA GLU A 39 11.17 12.21 6.02
C GLU A 39 10.36 13.35 6.62
N ARG A 40 9.90 14.28 5.79
CA ARG A 40 9.09 15.43 6.22
C ARG A 40 7.63 15.07 6.42
N VAL A 41 7.23 13.89 5.96
CA VAL A 41 5.85 13.43 6.05
C VAL A 41 5.68 12.68 7.36
N ALA A 42 4.61 12.99 8.09
CA ALA A 42 4.30 12.30 9.34
C ALA A 42 4.10 10.80 9.07
N ALA A 43 4.64 9.98 9.96
CA ALA A 43 4.49 8.53 9.88
C ALA A 43 3.02 8.14 9.98
N VAL A 44 2.62 7.17 9.18
CA VAL A 44 1.27 6.61 9.24
C VAL A 44 1.27 5.47 10.24
N SER A 45 0.24 5.40 11.08
CA SER A 45 0.15 4.36 12.10
C SER A 45 0.11 2.96 11.50
N ALA A 46 0.57 1.97 12.26
CA ALA A 46 0.53 0.58 11.85
C ALA A 46 -0.90 0.12 11.56
N GLU A 47 -1.86 0.57 12.36
CA GLU A 47 -3.27 0.27 12.16
C GLU A 47 -3.77 0.76 10.80
N THR A 48 -3.43 1.98 10.43
CA THR A 48 -3.82 2.55 9.14
C THR A 48 -3.14 1.83 7.99
N GLN A 49 -1.85 1.50 8.14
CA GLN A 49 -1.13 0.72 7.14
C GLN A 49 -1.77 -0.66 6.93
N ASP A 50 -2.23 -1.29 8.01
CA ASP A 50 -2.90 -2.59 7.93
C ASP A 50 -4.21 -2.50 7.15
N LYS A 51 -4.99 -1.44 7.35
CA LYS A 51 -6.23 -1.23 6.58
C LYS A 51 -5.96 -1.20 5.08
N ILE A 52 -4.89 -0.52 4.68
CA ILE A 52 -4.50 -0.42 3.28
C ILE A 52 -3.97 -1.76 2.76
N ARG A 53 -3.11 -2.42 3.55
CA ARG A 53 -2.54 -3.71 3.17
C ARG A 53 -3.61 -4.77 2.94
N VAL A 54 -4.62 -4.81 3.80
CA VAL A 54 -5.73 -5.76 3.68
C VAL A 54 -6.44 -5.62 2.33
N VAL A 55 -6.66 -4.39 1.86
CA VAL A 55 -7.28 -4.15 0.56
C VAL A 55 -6.41 -4.71 -0.57
N LEU A 56 -5.11 -4.42 -0.51
CA LEU A 56 -4.17 -4.88 -1.54
C LEU A 56 -4.04 -6.40 -1.55
N GLU A 57 -3.97 -7.02 -0.38
CA GLU A 57 -3.90 -8.47 -0.26
C GLU A 57 -5.18 -9.14 -0.77
N ALA A 58 -6.33 -8.54 -0.51
CA ALA A 58 -7.61 -9.05 -1.01
C ALA A 58 -7.67 -9.07 -2.54
N GLU A 59 -6.91 -8.17 -3.19
CA GLU A 59 -6.80 -8.12 -4.65
C GLU A 59 -5.72 -9.07 -5.20
N GLY A 60 -5.10 -9.85 -4.34
CA GLY A 60 -4.13 -10.85 -4.75
C GLY A 60 -2.67 -10.43 -4.66
N VAL A 61 -2.38 -9.27 -4.09
CA VAL A 61 -0.99 -8.83 -3.93
C VAL A 61 -0.36 -9.54 -2.74
N GLU A 62 0.82 -10.09 -2.95
CA GLU A 62 1.65 -10.65 -1.89
C GLU A 62 2.86 -9.74 -1.67
N PHE A 63 3.15 -9.47 -0.40
CA PHE A 63 4.31 -8.66 -0.01
C PHE A 63 5.43 -9.58 0.46
N THR A 64 6.63 -9.37 -0.05
CA THR A 64 7.80 -10.09 0.42
C THR A 64 8.58 -9.20 1.39
N ASN A 65 9.25 -9.82 2.36
CA ASN A 65 9.96 -9.13 3.43
C ASN A 65 11.42 -9.56 3.48
N GLY A 66 12.15 -9.11 4.49
CA GLY A 66 13.55 -9.46 4.69
C GLY A 66 14.47 -8.64 3.81
N ASN A 67 15.52 -9.28 3.27
CA ASN A 67 16.54 -8.60 2.48
C ASN A 67 16.12 -8.25 1.07
N HIS A 68 14.99 -8.77 0.61
CA HIS A 68 14.51 -8.57 -0.75
C HIS A 68 13.05 -8.15 -0.74
N PRO A 69 12.73 -6.93 -0.24
CA PRO A 69 11.35 -6.45 -0.22
C PRO A 69 10.83 -6.27 -1.64
N GLY A 70 9.64 -6.78 -1.88
CA GLY A 70 9.01 -6.67 -3.18
C GLY A 70 7.54 -7.00 -3.08
N VAL A 71 6.90 -7.08 -4.23
CA VAL A 71 5.50 -7.45 -4.34
C VAL A 71 5.32 -8.36 -5.54
N ARG A 72 4.33 -9.22 -5.47
CA ARG A 72 3.93 -10.04 -6.61
C ARG A 72 2.42 -10.20 -6.61
N LEU A 73 1.86 -10.39 -7.78
CA LEU A 73 0.43 -10.60 -7.94
C LEU A 73 0.15 -12.08 -8.03
N ARG A 74 -0.65 -12.58 -7.10
CA ARG A 74 -1.11 -13.96 -7.13
C ARG A 74 -2.36 -14.01 -8.00
N ARG A 75 -2.30 -14.83 -9.06
CA ARG A 75 -3.45 -15.05 -9.91
C ARG A 75 -3.88 -16.50 -9.84
N PRO A 76 -5.21 -16.77 -9.89
CA PRO A 76 -5.71 -18.13 -9.95
C PRO A 76 -5.33 -18.79 -11.27
#